data_c365b8abdf1f3f5453a25d825d4f9f09
#
_entry.id   c365b8abdf1f3f5453a25d825d4f9f09
#
_cell.length_a   1.000
_cell.length_b   1.000
_cell.length_c   1.000
_cell.angle_alpha   90.00
_cell.angle_beta   90.00
_cell.angle_gamma   90.00
#
_symmetry.space_group_name_H-M   'P 1'
#
loop_
_entity.id
_entity.type
_entity.pdbx_description
1 polymer ?
#
loop_
_entity_poly.entity_id
_entity_poly.type
_entity_poly.pdbx_seq_one_letter_code
_entity_poly.pdbx_strand_id
1 'polypeptide(L)'
;MERLRGWLLGTLDQAHRWPAMLRHPPALWVLEQDLVSRILAAVELPSTETSRPALPLRRLALDRALGYLRESDMLALTMAELSAAARASQRTLQYAFRDTYGIGPLAFLRRWRLHAARRALAAASAHTATVAEVAYGLGFWHLSRFVAEYRRIFGELPSTTLRARAKGGAWNQPCN
;
A
#
# COMPACT_ATOMS: atom_id res chain seq x y z
N MET A 1 -11.20 6.21 19.56
CA MET A 1 -10.92 7.66 19.45
C MET A 1 -9.43 7.99 19.57
N GLU A 2 -8.70 7.49 20.56
CA GLU A 2 -7.25 7.76 20.72
C GLU A 2 -6.38 7.36 19.53
N ARG A 3 -6.66 6.22 18.90
CA ARG A 3 -5.93 5.75 17.70
C ARG A 3 -6.07 6.70 16.50
N LEU A 4 -7.27 7.27 16.29
CA LEU A 4 -7.51 8.24 15.21
C LEU A 4 -6.80 9.55 15.50
N ARG A 5 -6.87 10.05 16.75
CA ARG A 5 -6.17 11.27 17.20
C ARG A 5 -4.67 11.14 17.03
N GLY A 6 -4.06 10.03 17.49
CA GLY A 6 -2.62 9.80 17.36
C GLY A 6 -2.18 9.73 15.90
N TRP A 7 -3.01 9.12 15.03
CA TRP A 7 -2.74 9.07 13.60
C TRP A 7 -2.82 10.45 12.94
N LEU A 8 -3.84 11.27 13.28
CA LEU A 8 -3.99 12.65 12.76
C LEU A 8 -2.80 13.53 13.17
N LEU A 9 -2.40 13.49 14.43
CA LEU A 9 -1.26 14.27 14.92
C LEU A 9 0.05 13.85 14.23
N GLY A 10 0.29 12.54 14.05
CA GLY A 10 1.44 12.04 13.32
C GLY A 10 1.43 12.45 11.84
N THR A 11 0.25 12.52 11.22
CA THR A 11 0.07 12.98 9.84
C THR A 11 0.39 14.47 9.69
N LEU A 12 -0.09 15.31 10.61
CA LEU A 12 0.18 16.74 10.62
C LEU A 12 1.67 17.04 10.85
N ASP A 13 2.30 16.35 11.81
CA ASP A 13 3.74 16.45 12.05
C ASP A 13 4.55 16.07 10.80
N GLN A 14 4.16 15.00 10.12
CA GLN A 14 4.80 14.57 8.88
C GLN A 14 4.63 15.59 7.75
N ALA A 15 3.42 16.15 7.57
CA ALA A 15 3.16 17.16 6.57
C ALA A 15 3.97 18.45 6.83
N HIS A 16 4.14 18.81 8.09
CA HIS A 16 4.96 19.95 8.49
C HIS A 16 6.45 19.71 8.22
N ARG A 17 6.97 18.52 8.53
CA ARG A 17 8.40 18.18 8.31
C ARG A 17 8.75 18.00 6.85
N TRP A 18 7.83 17.52 6.03
CA TRP A 18 8.06 17.16 4.62
C TRP A 18 6.97 17.70 3.71
N PRO A 19 6.85 19.04 3.55
CA PRO A 19 5.79 19.65 2.75
C PRO A 19 5.83 19.22 1.27
N ALA A 20 6.98 18.74 0.77
CA ALA A 20 7.10 18.22 -0.58
C ALA A 20 6.16 17.05 -0.87
N MET A 21 5.76 16.26 0.14
CA MET A 21 4.81 15.16 -0.04
C MET A 21 3.43 15.63 -0.50
N LEU A 22 3.03 16.86 -0.13
CA LEU A 22 1.75 17.45 -0.54
C LEU A 22 1.69 17.81 -2.03
N ARG A 23 2.82 17.76 -2.73
CA ARG A 23 2.91 17.97 -4.18
C ARG A 23 2.71 16.69 -5.00
N HIS A 24 2.58 15.54 -4.33
CA HIS A 24 2.44 14.24 -5.00
C HIS A 24 0.99 13.74 -4.90
N PRO A 25 0.18 13.83 -5.97
CA PRO A 25 -1.22 13.41 -5.97
C PRO A 25 -1.45 11.97 -5.45
N PRO A 26 -0.60 10.97 -5.81
CA PRO A 26 -0.78 9.62 -5.27
C PRO A 26 -0.64 9.53 -3.74
N ALA A 27 0.25 10.35 -3.14
CA ALA A 27 0.43 10.37 -1.69
C ALA A 27 -0.78 11.00 -0.98
N LEU A 28 -1.28 12.12 -1.51
CA LEU A 28 -2.49 12.78 -0.98
C LEU A 28 -3.71 11.87 -1.07
N TRP A 29 -3.87 11.22 -2.21
CA TRP A 29 -4.98 10.32 -2.43
C TRP A 29 -4.98 9.13 -1.42
N VAL A 30 -3.82 8.48 -1.20
CA VAL A 30 -3.69 7.41 -0.19
C VAL A 30 -3.96 7.94 1.22
N LEU A 31 -3.52 9.17 1.53
CA LEU A 31 -3.79 9.83 2.80
C LEU A 31 -5.30 10.04 3.02
N GLU A 32 -6.00 10.53 2.02
CA GLU A 32 -7.45 10.73 2.03
C GLU A 32 -8.19 9.41 2.27
N GLN A 33 -7.83 8.36 1.52
CA GLN A 33 -8.44 7.04 1.67
C GLN A 33 -8.17 6.41 3.06
N ASP A 34 -6.96 6.59 3.61
CA ASP A 34 -6.62 6.10 4.95
C ASP A 34 -7.42 6.87 6.03
N LEU A 35 -7.62 8.18 5.83
CA LEU A 35 -8.46 9.02 6.70
C LEU A 35 -9.93 8.56 6.69
N VAL A 36 -10.52 8.44 5.50
CA VAL A 36 -11.91 7.98 5.34
C VAL A 36 -12.11 6.60 5.97
N SER A 37 -11.21 5.66 5.70
CA SER A 37 -11.27 4.31 6.26
C SER A 37 -11.21 4.30 7.79
N ARG A 38 -10.40 5.17 8.40
CA ARG A 38 -10.28 5.29 9.86
C ARG A 38 -11.49 5.96 10.50
N ILE A 39 -12.06 6.96 9.83
CA ILE A 39 -13.31 7.60 10.30
C ILE A 39 -14.43 6.58 10.27
N LEU A 40 -14.62 5.87 9.17
CA LEU A 40 -15.64 4.83 9.06
C LEU A 40 -15.45 3.74 10.12
N ALA A 41 -14.22 3.25 10.33
CA ALA A 41 -13.92 2.28 11.37
C ALA A 41 -14.16 2.81 12.81
N ALA A 42 -14.09 4.11 13.02
CA ALA A 42 -14.39 4.73 14.32
C ALA A 42 -15.90 4.95 14.54
N VAL A 43 -16.68 5.00 13.47
CA VAL A 43 -18.15 5.20 13.47
C VAL A 43 -18.90 3.87 13.39
N GLU A 44 -18.27 2.80 12.89
CA GLU A 44 -18.91 1.49 12.77
C GLU A 44 -19.34 0.99 14.16
N LEU A 45 -20.67 1.00 14.37
CA LEU A 45 -21.34 0.25 15.42
C LEU A 45 -21.01 -1.24 15.28
N PRO A 46 -20.95 -2.01 16.38
CA PRO A 46 -20.65 -3.43 16.31
C PRO A 46 -21.65 -4.12 15.37
N SER A 47 -21.14 -4.52 14.21
CA SER A 47 -21.95 -5.23 13.22
C SER A 47 -22.40 -6.55 13.86
N THR A 48 -23.71 -6.73 14.00
CA THR A 48 -24.34 -8.02 14.30
C THR A 48 -23.64 -9.13 13.52
N GLU A 49 -23.36 -10.21 14.19
CA GLU A 49 -22.69 -11.42 13.71
C GLU A 49 -23.17 -11.83 12.31
N THR A 50 -22.48 -11.37 11.30
CA THR A 50 -22.68 -11.89 9.95
C THR A 50 -21.75 -13.08 9.80
N SER A 51 -22.32 -14.25 9.63
CA SER A 51 -21.63 -15.51 9.35
C SER A 51 -20.48 -15.32 8.36
N ARG A 52 -19.35 -16.00 8.61
CA ARG A 52 -18.20 -15.99 7.71
C ARG A 52 -18.65 -16.44 6.30
N PRO A 53 -18.42 -15.66 5.24
CA PRO A 53 -18.87 -16.03 3.89
C PRO A 53 -18.34 -17.39 3.46
N ALA A 54 -19.14 -18.15 2.72
CA ALA A 54 -18.77 -19.48 2.25
C ALA A 54 -17.47 -19.48 1.43
N LEU A 55 -16.69 -20.54 1.50
CA LEU A 55 -15.40 -20.69 0.79
C LEU A 55 -15.49 -20.39 -0.72
N PRO A 56 -16.49 -20.89 -1.47
CA PRO A 56 -16.61 -20.60 -2.89
C PRO A 56 -16.77 -19.11 -3.19
N LEU A 57 -17.57 -18.39 -2.38
CA LEU A 57 -17.76 -16.95 -2.53
C LEU A 57 -16.47 -16.18 -2.27
N ARG A 58 -15.66 -16.58 -1.29
CA ARG A 58 -14.39 -15.95 -0.97
C ARG A 58 -13.37 -16.17 -2.09
N ARG A 59 -13.29 -17.38 -2.68
CA ARG A 59 -12.42 -17.68 -3.82
C ARG A 59 -12.81 -16.85 -5.03
N LEU A 60 -14.09 -16.82 -5.39
CA LEU A 60 -14.58 -16.02 -6.52
C LEU A 60 -14.30 -14.52 -6.32
N ALA A 61 -14.50 -14.01 -5.11
CA ALA A 61 -14.19 -12.62 -4.78
C ALA A 61 -12.68 -12.33 -4.93
N LEU A 62 -11.82 -13.25 -4.48
CA LEU A 62 -10.37 -13.12 -4.62
C LEU A 62 -9.95 -13.12 -6.09
N ASP A 63 -10.45 -14.06 -6.90
CA ASP A 63 -10.11 -14.18 -8.32
C ASP A 63 -10.47 -12.92 -9.10
N ARG A 64 -11.67 -12.36 -8.83
CA ARG A 64 -12.11 -11.09 -9.41
C ARG A 64 -11.24 -9.92 -8.96
N ALA A 65 -10.92 -9.84 -7.66
CA ALA A 65 -10.05 -8.81 -7.13
C ALA A 65 -8.65 -8.88 -7.76
N LEU A 66 -8.07 -10.06 -7.88
CA LEU A 66 -6.76 -10.25 -8.51
C LEU A 66 -6.77 -9.95 -10.02
N GLY A 67 -7.85 -10.31 -10.72
CA GLY A 67 -8.06 -9.93 -12.12
C GLY A 67 -8.05 -8.41 -12.28
N TYR A 68 -8.85 -7.71 -11.49
CA TYR A 68 -8.90 -6.25 -11.49
C TYR A 68 -7.55 -5.60 -11.16
N LEU A 69 -6.81 -6.15 -10.17
CA LEU A 69 -5.49 -5.68 -9.79
C LEU A 69 -4.45 -5.78 -10.91
N ARG A 70 -4.56 -6.76 -11.81
CA ARG A 70 -3.64 -6.93 -12.94
C ARG A 70 -3.84 -5.88 -14.04
N GLU A 71 -5.06 -5.38 -14.18
CA GLU A 71 -5.48 -4.48 -15.25
C GLU A 71 -5.52 -3.01 -14.80
N SER A 72 -5.52 -2.77 -13.47
CA SER A 72 -5.67 -1.44 -12.90
C SER A 72 -4.33 -0.77 -12.59
N ASP A 73 -4.34 0.57 -12.62
CA ASP A 73 -3.26 1.34 -12.00
C ASP A 73 -3.39 1.22 -10.48
N MET A 74 -2.54 0.36 -9.91
CA MET A 74 -2.56 0.05 -8.47
C MET A 74 -2.16 1.23 -7.58
N LEU A 75 -1.68 2.34 -8.14
CA LEU A 75 -1.34 3.56 -7.39
C LEU A 75 -2.59 4.29 -6.91
N ALA A 76 -3.62 4.29 -7.75
CA ALA A 76 -4.89 4.99 -7.50
C ALA A 76 -5.99 4.08 -6.90
N LEU A 77 -5.69 2.84 -6.55
CA LEU A 77 -6.70 1.85 -6.22
C LEU A 77 -7.22 1.97 -4.78
N THR A 78 -8.55 2.11 -4.65
CA THR A 78 -9.28 2.14 -3.37
C THR A 78 -9.77 0.75 -2.96
N MET A 79 -10.06 0.59 -1.66
CA MET A 79 -10.80 -0.59 -1.18
C MET A 79 -12.24 -0.63 -1.70
N ALA A 80 -12.86 0.53 -1.96
CA ALA A 80 -14.20 0.61 -2.52
C ALA A 80 -14.22 0.06 -3.95
N GLU A 81 -13.30 0.50 -4.80
CA GLU A 81 -13.14 0.01 -6.18
C GLU A 81 -12.83 -1.49 -6.19
N LEU A 82 -11.91 -1.94 -5.34
CA LEU A 82 -11.58 -3.36 -5.23
C LEU A 82 -12.79 -4.20 -4.81
N SER A 83 -13.60 -3.69 -3.88
CA SER A 83 -14.84 -4.33 -3.43
C SER A 83 -15.90 -4.38 -4.53
N ALA A 84 -16.05 -3.28 -5.28
CA ALA A 84 -16.97 -3.19 -6.41
C ALA A 84 -16.56 -4.16 -7.53
N ALA A 85 -15.29 -4.17 -7.93
CA ALA A 85 -14.75 -5.07 -8.94
C ALA A 85 -14.88 -6.55 -8.54
N ALA A 86 -14.61 -6.87 -7.28
CA ALA A 86 -14.78 -8.21 -6.74
C ALA A 86 -16.25 -8.62 -6.57
N ARG A 87 -17.19 -7.66 -6.64
CA ARG A 87 -18.61 -7.84 -6.29
C ARG A 87 -18.78 -8.49 -4.91
N ALA A 88 -18.02 -7.99 -3.95
CA ALA A 88 -17.95 -8.55 -2.62
C ALA A 88 -17.75 -7.45 -1.57
N SER A 89 -18.25 -7.68 -0.35
CA SER A 89 -18.02 -6.76 0.76
C SER A 89 -16.53 -6.72 1.13
N GLN A 90 -16.08 -5.62 1.73
CA GLN A 90 -14.72 -5.50 2.26
C GLN A 90 -14.40 -6.63 3.25
N ARG A 91 -15.39 -7.05 4.06
CA ARG A 91 -15.26 -8.18 4.98
C ARG A 91 -14.98 -9.50 4.25
N THR A 92 -15.71 -9.77 3.15
CA THR A 92 -15.48 -10.96 2.32
C THR A 92 -14.07 -10.97 1.73
N LEU A 93 -13.62 -9.83 1.20
CA LEU A 93 -12.25 -9.67 0.71
C LEU A 93 -11.21 -9.86 1.81
N GLN A 94 -11.47 -9.33 3.02
CA GLN A 94 -10.59 -9.49 4.15
C GLN A 94 -10.35 -10.97 4.50
N TYR A 95 -11.42 -11.78 4.50
CA TYR A 95 -11.30 -13.22 4.68
C TYR A 95 -10.61 -13.90 3.51
N ALA A 96 -10.99 -13.56 2.28
CA ALA A 96 -10.43 -14.15 1.07
C ALA A 96 -8.90 -13.96 0.97
N PHE A 97 -8.42 -12.74 1.21
CA PHE A 97 -6.99 -12.43 1.19
C PHE A 97 -6.24 -13.07 2.37
N ARG A 98 -6.83 -13.06 3.58
CA ARG A 98 -6.21 -13.71 4.75
C ARG A 98 -6.09 -15.22 4.59
N ASP A 99 -7.11 -15.86 4.04
CA ASP A 99 -7.10 -17.31 3.84
C ASP A 99 -6.02 -17.74 2.84
N THR A 100 -5.75 -16.91 1.82
CA THR A 100 -4.82 -17.25 0.74
C THR A 100 -3.41 -16.73 0.98
N TYR A 101 -3.29 -15.49 1.46
CA TYR A 101 -1.99 -14.80 1.60
C TYR A 101 -1.57 -14.54 3.04
N GLY A 102 -2.39 -14.91 4.03
CA GLY A 102 -2.14 -14.62 5.45
C GLY A 102 -2.25 -13.14 5.84
N ILE A 103 -2.56 -12.27 4.89
CA ILE A 103 -2.65 -10.81 5.08
C ILE A 103 -3.93 -10.26 4.45
N GLY A 104 -4.42 -9.12 4.96
CA GLY A 104 -5.59 -8.47 4.37
C GLY A 104 -5.25 -7.72 3.06
N PRO A 105 -6.29 -7.33 2.27
CA PRO A 105 -6.13 -6.70 0.96
C PRO A 105 -5.31 -5.41 0.99
N LEU A 106 -5.50 -4.54 1.98
CA LEU A 106 -4.70 -3.31 2.12
C LEU A 106 -3.21 -3.60 2.36
N ALA A 107 -2.89 -4.61 3.17
CA ALA A 107 -1.51 -5.02 3.41
C ALA A 107 -0.90 -5.65 2.16
N PHE A 108 -1.70 -6.38 1.38
CA PHE A 108 -1.30 -6.93 0.08
C PHE A 108 -0.96 -5.81 -0.91
N LEU A 109 -1.85 -4.84 -1.11
CA LEU A 109 -1.61 -3.67 -1.96
C LEU A 109 -0.36 -2.88 -1.54
N ARG A 110 -0.18 -2.71 -0.23
CA ARG A 110 0.99 -2.02 0.31
C ARG A 110 2.30 -2.78 0.02
N ARG A 111 2.31 -4.10 0.16
CA ARG A 111 3.48 -4.92 -0.22
C ARG A 111 3.78 -4.79 -1.71
N TRP A 112 2.74 -4.81 -2.53
CA TRP A 112 2.90 -4.67 -3.97
C TRP A 112 3.52 -3.32 -4.35
N ARG A 113 3.05 -2.21 -3.74
CA ARG A 113 3.66 -0.88 -3.92
C ARG A 113 5.12 -0.85 -3.46
N LEU A 114 5.50 -1.59 -2.42
CA LEU A 114 6.91 -1.71 -1.99
C LEU A 114 7.76 -2.41 -3.04
N HIS A 115 7.25 -3.46 -3.69
CA HIS A 115 7.94 -4.11 -4.81
C HIS A 115 8.06 -3.18 -6.02
N ALA A 116 7.04 -2.38 -6.32
CA ALA A 116 7.10 -1.34 -7.35
C ALA A 116 8.16 -0.28 -7.00
N ALA A 117 8.22 0.16 -5.74
CA ALA A 117 9.24 1.08 -5.27
C ALA A 117 10.65 0.52 -5.45
N ARG A 118 10.86 -0.76 -5.14
CA ARG A 118 12.17 -1.41 -5.35
C ARG A 118 12.58 -1.41 -6.82
N ARG A 119 11.64 -1.74 -7.72
CA ARG A 119 11.90 -1.70 -9.17
C ARG A 119 12.22 -0.28 -9.64
N ALA A 120 11.44 0.72 -9.20
CA ALA A 120 11.66 2.12 -9.54
C ALA A 120 13.02 2.63 -9.03
N LEU A 121 13.37 2.33 -7.78
CA LEU A 121 14.67 2.69 -7.19
C LEU A 121 15.84 2.01 -7.91
N ALA A 122 15.70 0.74 -8.27
CA ALA A 122 16.71 0.01 -9.03
C ALA A 122 16.86 0.52 -10.47
N ALA A 123 15.79 1.04 -11.07
CA ALA A 123 15.81 1.64 -12.41
C ALA A 123 16.31 3.08 -12.43
N ALA A 124 16.09 3.85 -11.35
CA ALA A 124 16.51 5.24 -11.24
C ALA A 124 18.02 5.38 -11.00
N SER A 125 18.56 6.55 -11.32
CA SER A 125 19.91 6.94 -10.89
C SER A 125 19.80 7.91 -9.69
N ALA A 126 20.81 7.89 -8.82
CA ALA A 126 20.88 8.81 -7.67
C ALA A 126 20.95 10.30 -8.07
N HIS A 127 21.23 10.58 -9.33
CA HIS A 127 21.22 11.94 -9.90
C HIS A 127 19.86 12.38 -10.44
N THR A 128 18.95 11.43 -10.73
CA THR A 128 17.67 11.70 -11.40
C THR A 128 16.46 11.51 -10.50
N ALA A 129 16.62 10.85 -9.35
CA ALA A 129 15.52 10.63 -8.42
C ALA A 129 16.00 10.49 -6.97
N THR A 130 15.16 10.89 -6.05
CA THR A 130 15.36 10.67 -4.62
C THR A 130 14.47 9.54 -4.10
N VAL A 131 14.88 8.94 -2.98
CA VAL A 131 14.04 7.94 -2.29
C VAL A 131 12.66 8.51 -1.94
N ALA A 132 12.60 9.79 -1.56
CA ALA A 132 11.36 10.46 -1.18
C ALA A 132 10.41 10.62 -2.38
N GLU A 133 10.92 11.07 -3.53
CA GLU A 133 10.12 11.19 -4.76
C GLU A 133 9.54 9.86 -5.21
N VAL A 134 10.35 8.79 -5.21
CA VAL A 134 9.87 7.45 -5.55
C VAL A 134 8.81 6.97 -4.56
N ALA A 135 9.03 7.17 -3.25
CA ALA A 135 8.08 6.78 -2.23
C ALA A 135 6.74 7.53 -2.37
N TYR A 136 6.79 8.86 -2.55
CA TYR A 136 5.59 9.69 -2.71
C TYR A 136 4.86 9.39 -4.01
N GLY A 137 5.58 9.19 -5.11
CA GLY A 137 5.01 8.79 -6.40
C GLY A 137 4.28 7.45 -6.35
N LEU A 138 4.61 6.59 -5.37
CA LEU A 138 3.96 5.29 -5.14
C LEU A 138 2.96 5.30 -3.96
N GLY A 139 2.56 6.50 -3.50
CA GLY A 139 1.53 6.66 -2.48
C GLY A 139 2.00 6.38 -1.05
N PHE A 140 3.32 6.40 -0.79
CA PHE A 140 3.84 6.33 0.58
C PHE A 140 4.03 7.74 1.11
N TRP A 141 3.14 8.20 1.93
CA TRP A 141 3.19 9.56 2.51
C TRP A 141 3.92 9.64 3.86
N HIS A 142 4.20 8.49 4.52
CA HIS A 142 5.06 8.39 5.70
C HIS A 142 6.43 7.81 5.32
N LEU A 143 7.42 8.65 5.06
CA LEU A 143 8.74 8.22 4.59
C LEU A 143 9.47 7.32 5.61
N SER A 144 9.41 7.65 6.91
CA SER A 144 10.02 6.84 7.97
C SER A 144 9.42 5.43 8.03
N ARG A 145 8.10 5.33 7.89
CA ARG A 145 7.39 4.04 7.85
C ARG A 145 7.71 3.26 6.57
N PHE A 146 7.79 3.95 5.43
CA PHE A 146 8.22 3.34 4.16
C PHE A 146 9.62 2.73 4.31
N VAL A 147 10.60 3.47 4.82
CA VAL A 147 11.98 2.99 5.01
C VAL A 147 12.02 1.78 5.94
N ALA A 148 11.30 1.82 7.06
CA ALA A 148 11.25 0.70 8.01
C ALA A 148 10.64 -0.57 7.37
N GLU A 149 9.52 -0.43 6.64
CA GLU A 149 8.87 -1.56 5.97
C GLU A 149 9.70 -2.10 4.80
N TYR A 150 10.32 -1.21 4.02
CA TYR A 150 11.21 -1.58 2.93
C TYR A 150 12.37 -2.43 3.45
N ARG A 151 13.07 -1.95 4.50
CA ARG A 151 14.14 -2.69 5.14
C ARG A 151 13.68 -4.06 5.68
N ARG A 152 12.50 -4.11 6.27
CA ARG A 152 11.93 -5.36 6.81
C ARG A 152 11.64 -6.40 5.71
N ILE A 153 11.23 -5.95 4.51
CA ILE A 153 10.86 -6.86 3.41
C ILE A 153 12.07 -7.25 2.57
N PHE A 154 12.97 -6.29 2.29
CA PHE A 154 14.07 -6.50 1.34
C PHE A 154 15.44 -6.67 2.00
N GLY A 155 15.54 -6.51 3.33
CA GLY A 155 16.80 -6.63 4.07
C GLY A 155 17.78 -5.47 3.88
N GLU A 156 17.44 -4.49 3.04
CA GLU A 156 18.30 -3.34 2.70
C GLU A 156 17.54 -2.02 2.81
N LEU A 157 18.25 -0.90 2.86
CA LEU A 157 17.63 0.43 2.82
C LEU A 157 17.28 0.82 1.38
N PRO A 158 16.20 1.62 1.17
CA PRO A 158 15.86 2.14 -0.15
C PRO A 158 17.00 2.93 -0.81
N SER A 159 17.78 3.66 0.00
CA SER A 159 18.96 4.40 -0.45
C SER A 159 20.10 3.49 -0.93
N THR A 160 20.18 2.28 -0.41
CA THR A 160 21.14 1.27 -0.86
C THR A 160 20.77 0.76 -2.24
N THR A 161 19.49 0.40 -2.44
CA THR A 161 18.97 0.00 -3.75
C THR A 161 19.20 1.09 -4.82
N LEU A 162 18.90 2.36 -4.48
CA LEU A 162 19.09 3.49 -5.40
C LEU A 162 20.57 3.68 -5.79
N ARG A 163 21.50 3.49 -4.84
CA ARG A 163 22.95 3.66 -5.11
C ARG A 163 23.59 2.44 -5.78
N ALA A 164 22.99 1.25 -5.68
CA ALA A 164 23.56 0.04 -6.27
C ALA A 164 23.78 0.16 -7.79
N ARG A 165 22.89 0.86 -8.50
CA ARG A 165 23.05 1.13 -9.94
C ARG A 165 24.19 2.08 -10.26
N ALA A 166 24.53 3.01 -9.38
CA ALA A 166 25.68 3.92 -9.57
C ALA A 166 27.04 3.18 -9.58
N LYS A 167 27.08 1.94 -9.07
CA LYS A 167 28.28 1.08 -8.99
C LYS A 167 28.32 -0.05 -10.03
N GLY A 168 27.44 -0.05 -11.05
CA GLY A 168 27.55 -0.98 -12.19
C GLY A 168 27.25 -2.43 -11.88
N GLY A 169 26.23 -2.74 -11.07
CA GLY A 169 25.81 -4.10 -10.75
C GLY A 169 24.55 -4.54 -11.49
N ALA A 170 24.68 -5.49 -12.43
CA ALA A 170 23.58 -6.15 -13.09
C ALA A 170 22.79 -7.00 -12.08
N TRP A 171 21.54 -6.58 -11.79
CA TRP A 171 20.55 -7.42 -11.11
C TRP A 171 19.69 -8.11 -12.16
N ASN A 172 20.20 -9.21 -12.69
CA ASN A 172 19.45 -10.08 -13.58
C ASN A 172 19.17 -11.38 -12.82
N GLN A 173 18.02 -11.45 -12.11
CA GLN A 173 17.41 -12.76 -11.82
C GLN A 173 15.91 -12.59 -11.58
N PRO A 174 15.05 -13.24 -12.40
CA PRO A 174 13.63 -13.38 -12.10
C PRO A 174 13.48 -14.41 -10.97
N CYS A 175 12.75 -14.03 -9.92
CA CYS A 175 12.27 -15.02 -8.98
C CYS A 175 11.18 -15.85 -9.66
N ASN A 176 11.46 -17.11 -9.80
CA ASN A 176 10.54 -18.18 -10.15
C ASN A 176 9.47 -18.35 -9.06
#